data_ad946ea64940e321575c130cf0399e37
#
_entry.id   ad946ea64940e321575c130cf0399e37
#
_cell.length_a   1.000
_cell.length_b   1.000
_cell.length_c   1.000
_cell.angle_alpha   90.00
_cell.angle_beta   90.00
_cell.angle_gamma   90.00
#
_symmetry.space_group_name_H-M   'P 1'
#
loop_
_entity.id
_entity.type
_entity.pdbx_description
1 polymer ?
#
loop_
_entity_poly.entity_id
_entity_poly.type
_entity_poly.pdbx_seq_one_letter_code
_entity_poly.pdbx_strand_id
1 'polypeptide(L)'
;YVLIQGEKGAIKLDMYNTKGTLRVDGKDTYFLIHETQEEDDDRTRIYNSTEMDGAIQYGKPGKRTPLWLSSIMKKEMRYLNDILHGMEPTEEFVKLLTGEAARAAIATADACTRSRYENRKVDLSEIIGK
;
A
#
# COMPACT_ATOMS: atom_id res chain seq x y z
N TYR A 1 5.02 6.65 8.89
CA TYR A 1 4.10 7.49 8.10
C TYR A 1 4.62 7.67 6.68
N VAL A 2 3.72 7.98 5.74
CA VAL A 2 4.03 8.41 4.38
C VAL A 2 3.64 9.88 4.24
N LEU A 3 4.54 10.72 3.73
CA LEU A 3 4.30 12.12 3.43
C LEU A 3 4.54 12.33 1.94
N ILE A 4 3.51 12.79 1.23
CA ILE A 4 3.59 13.20 -0.18
C ILE A 4 3.39 14.70 -0.20
N GLN A 5 4.37 15.44 -0.69
CA GLN A 5 4.35 16.90 -0.76
C GLN A 5 4.41 17.37 -2.21
N GLY A 6 3.49 18.23 -2.57
CA GLY A 6 3.44 18.92 -3.86
C GLY A 6 3.48 20.44 -3.69
N GLU A 7 3.43 21.16 -4.79
CA GLU A 7 3.46 22.65 -4.80
C GLU A 7 2.25 23.25 -4.08
N LYS A 8 1.08 22.61 -4.16
CA LYS A 8 -0.19 23.17 -3.66
C LYS A 8 -0.64 22.56 -2.34
N GLY A 9 0.09 21.56 -1.81
CA GLY A 9 -0.31 20.93 -0.57
C GLY A 9 0.47 19.66 -0.25
N ALA A 10 0.04 18.97 0.79
CA ALA A 10 0.66 17.74 1.25
C ALA A 10 -0.39 16.73 1.71
N ILE A 11 -0.11 15.45 1.49
CA ILE A 11 -0.87 14.33 2.04
C ILE A 11 0.00 13.61 3.05
N LYS A 12 -0.49 13.43 4.27
CA LYS A 12 0.15 12.61 5.31
C LYS A 12 -0.73 11.40 5.62
N LEU A 13 -0.15 10.22 5.44
CA LEU A 13 -0.73 8.94 5.86
C LEU A 13 0.09 8.43 7.05
N ASP A 14 -0.54 8.38 8.21
CA ASP A 14 0.09 7.91 9.43
C ASP A 14 -0.68 6.69 9.95
N MET A 15 -0.05 5.53 9.90
CA MET A 15 -0.70 4.26 10.23
C MET A 15 -1.08 4.16 11.71
N TYR A 16 -0.48 4.97 12.56
CA TYR A 16 -0.81 5.06 13.99
C TYR A 16 -2.04 5.93 14.28
N ASN A 17 -2.51 6.69 13.29
CA ASN A 17 -3.70 7.54 13.39
C ASN A 17 -4.85 6.98 12.58
N THR A 18 -6.08 7.19 13.04
CA THR A 18 -7.30 6.71 12.38
C THR A 18 -7.61 7.42 11.06
N LYS A 19 -6.99 8.57 10.81
CA LYS A 19 -7.27 9.40 9.62
C LYS A 19 -6.00 9.88 8.95
N GLY A 20 -6.05 9.94 7.63
CA GLY A 20 -5.10 10.69 6.83
C GLY A 20 -5.39 12.18 6.88
N THR A 21 -4.38 12.99 6.58
CA THR A 21 -4.49 14.46 6.53
C THR A 21 -4.12 14.94 5.14
N LEU A 22 -5.01 15.73 4.55
CA LEU A 22 -4.75 16.51 3.34
C LEU A 22 -4.63 17.98 3.74
N ARG A 23 -3.49 18.59 3.46
CA ARG A 23 -3.26 20.03 3.65
C ARG A 23 -3.22 20.73 2.31
N VAL A 24 -4.11 21.70 2.11
CA VAL A 24 -4.15 22.58 0.95
C VAL A 24 -4.35 24.01 1.42
N ASP A 25 -3.55 24.92 0.95
CA ASP A 25 -3.60 26.37 1.31
C ASP A 25 -3.62 26.61 2.83
N GLY A 26 -2.83 25.82 3.56
CA GLY A 26 -2.72 25.92 5.02
C GLY A 26 -3.89 25.35 5.81
N LYS A 27 -4.89 24.75 5.14
CA LYS A 27 -6.04 24.11 5.79
C LYS A 27 -5.91 22.60 5.77
N ASP A 28 -6.17 21.97 6.91
CA ASP A 28 -6.17 20.52 7.06
C ASP A 28 -7.58 19.96 6.86
N THR A 29 -7.70 18.97 5.99
CA THR A 29 -8.87 18.12 5.82
C THR A 29 -8.51 16.69 6.19
N TYR A 30 -9.37 16.03 6.95
CA TYR A 30 -9.16 14.65 7.39
C TYR A 30 -9.99 13.69 6.55
N PHE A 31 -9.41 12.54 6.22
CA PHE A 31 -10.09 11.49 5.45
C PHE A 31 -9.75 10.11 6.01
N LEU A 32 -10.61 9.14 5.72
CA LEU A 32 -10.34 7.74 6.03
C LEU A 32 -9.23 7.22 5.13
N ILE A 33 -8.31 6.44 5.68
CA ILE A 33 -7.22 5.80 4.93
C ILE A 33 -7.76 4.56 4.21
N HIS A 34 -8.72 3.86 4.84
CA HIS A 34 -9.44 2.74 4.24
C HIS A 34 -10.89 3.13 3.94
N GLU A 35 -11.71 2.18 3.55
CA GLU A 35 -13.09 2.48 3.12
C GLU A 35 -14.03 2.77 4.28
N THR A 36 -13.76 2.15 5.43
CA THR A 36 -14.62 2.29 6.60
C THR A 36 -13.85 2.77 7.82
N GLN A 37 -14.55 3.46 8.71
CA GLN A 37 -13.99 3.86 10.00
C GLN A 37 -13.55 2.64 10.83
N GLU A 38 -14.30 1.53 10.73
CA GLU A 38 -13.97 0.28 11.45
C GLU A 38 -12.63 -0.30 11.00
N GLU A 39 -12.32 -0.24 9.71
CA GLU A 39 -11.02 -0.68 9.17
C GLU A 39 -9.88 0.21 9.65
N ASP A 40 -10.09 1.53 9.69
CA ASP A 40 -9.10 2.47 10.20
C ASP A 40 -8.87 2.32 11.71
N ASP A 41 -9.93 2.09 12.47
CA ASP A 41 -9.85 1.85 13.92
C ASP A 41 -9.12 0.53 14.21
N ASP A 42 -9.43 -0.55 13.47
CA ASP A 42 -8.76 -1.84 13.61
C ASP A 42 -7.28 -1.74 13.27
N ARG A 43 -6.92 -1.08 12.16
CA ARG A 43 -5.54 -0.81 11.80
C ARG A 43 -4.82 -0.06 12.92
N THR A 44 -5.39 1.06 13.37
CA THR A 44 -4.78 1.91 14.40
C THR A 44 -4.59 1.15 15.70
N ARG A 45 -5.57 0.35 16.11
CA ARG A 45 -5.47 -0.52 17.27
C ARG A 45 -4.30 -1.50 17.14
N ILE A 46 -4.18 -2.16 15.98
CA ILE A 46 -3.10 -3.11 15.70
C ILE A 46 -1.74 -2.42 15.76
N TYR A 47 -1.59 -1.26 15.07
CA TYR A 47 -0.32 -0.54 15.02
C TYR A 47 0.10 0.08 16.37
N ASN A 48 -0.84 0.40 17.23
CA ASN A 48 -0.56 0.91 18.58
C ASN A 48 -0.45 -0.18 19.64
N SER A 49 -0.70 -1.44 19.29
CA SER A 49 -0.57 -2.57 20.21
C SER A 49 0.82 -3.22 20.11
N THR A 50 1.21 -3.92 21.15
CA THR A 50 2.40 -4.79 21.16
C THR A 50 2.20 -6.05 20.29
N GLU A 51 1.01 -6.23 19.72
CA GLU A 51 0.66 -7.34 18.82
C GLU A 51 1.20 -7.17 17.40
N MET A 52 1.79 -6.01 17.11
CA MET A 52 2.37 -5.71 15.79
C MET A 52 3.70 -6.43 15.56
N ASP A 53 3.59 -7.72 15.51
CA ASP A 53 4.51 -8.48 14.69
C ASP A 53 3.72 -8.94 13.45
N GLY A 54 3.64 -8.06 12.44
CA GLY A 54 2.83 -8.28 11.24
C GLY A 54 3.14 -9.60 10.53
N ALA A 55 4.42 -10.03 10.56
CA ALA A 55 4.85 -11.33 10.05
C ALA A 55 4.29 -12.50 10.87
N ILE A 56 3.99 -12.26 12.13
CA ILE A 56 3.53 -13.29 13.08
C ILE A 56 2.02 -13.46 13.03
N GLN A 57 1.26 -12.47 12.59
CA GLN A 57 -0.20 -12.54 12.55
C GLN A 57 -0.72 -13.44 11.43
N TYR A 58 0.02 -13.55 10.33
CA TYR A 58 -0.36 -14.39 9.20
C TYR A 58 0.05 -15.84 9.47
N GLY A 59 -0.94 -16.75 9.44
CA GLY A 59 -0.73 -18.19 9.57
C GLY A 59 -0.60 -18.72 10.99
N LYS A 60 -0.70 -17.91 12.03
CA LYS A 60 -0.80 -18.41 13.41
C LYS A 60 -2.24 -18.80 13.75
N PRO A 61 -2.47 -20.00 14.31
CA PRO A 61 -3.78 -20.39 14.81
C PRO A 61 -4.33 -19.37 15.82
N GLY A 62 -5.58 -18.99 15.68
CA GLY A 62 -6.24 -18.04 16.58
C GLY A 62 -5.97 -16.56 16.32
N LYS A 63 -5.12 -16.22 15.35
CA LYS A 63 -4.93 -14.83 14.92
C LYS A 63 -5.77 -14.53 13.67
N ARG A 64 -6.52 -13.46 13.71
CA ARG A 64 -7.31 -13.01 12.55
C ARG A 64 -6.50 -12.06 11.66
N THR A 65 -6.81 -12.09 10.40
CA THR A 65 -6.32 -11.06 9.45
C THR A 65 -6.91 -9.70 9.83
N PRO A 66 -6.13 -8.61 9.79
CA PRO A 66 -6.67 -7.26 9.95
C PRO A 66 -7.84 -7.01 8.99
N LEU A 67 -8.86 -6.26 9.45
CA LEU A 67 -10.08 -6.04 8.66
C LEU A 67 -9.77 -5.41 7.31
N TRP A 68 -8.97 -4.35 7.28
CA TRP A 68 -8.58 -3.66 6.06
C TRP A 68 -7.90 -4.58 5.04
N LEU A 69 -7.01 -5.47 5.50
CA LEU A 69 -6.34 -6.42 4.61
C LEU A 69 -7.31 -7.49 4.10
N SER A 70 -8.19 -7.99 4.96
CA SER A 70 -9.23 -8.94 4.56
C SER A 70 -10.15 -8.34 3.49
N SER A 71 -10.50 -7.05 3.61
CA SER A 71 -11.30 -6.32 2.63
C SER A 71 -10.57 -6.20 1.28
N ILE A 72 -9.30 -5.80 1.30
CA ILE A 72 -8.48 -5.69 0.08
C ILE A 72 -8.37 -7.04 -0.62
N MET A 73 -8.02 -8.10 0.10
CA MET A 73 -7.90 -9.45 -0.47
C MET A 73 -9.21 -9.95 -1.08
N LYS A 74 -10.35 -9.70 -0.42
CA LYS A 74 -11.66 -10.06 -0.97
C LYS A 74 -11.97 -9.34 -2.27
N LYS A 75 -11.64 -8.05 -2.38
CA LYS A 75 -11.84 -7.27 -3.60
C LYS A 75 -10.94 -7.74 -4.73
N GLU A 76 -9.69 -7.98 -4.43
CA GLU A 76 -8.73 -8.53 -5.39
C GLU A 76 -9.22 -9.88 -5.95
N MET A 77 -9.64 -10.79 -5.08
CA MET A 77 -10.16 -12.08 -5.49
C MET A 77 -11.46 -11.99 -6.29
N ARG A 78 -12.36 -11.06 -5.93
CA ARG A 78 -13.58 -10.81 -6.73
C ARG A 78 -13.23 -10.27 -8.11
N TYR A 79 -12.37 -9.26 -8.18
CA TYR A 79 -11.93 -8.67 -9.44
C TYR A 79 -11.31 -9.72 -10.35
N LEU A 80 -10.41 -10.56 -9.83
CA LEU A 80 -9.82 -11.66 -10.59
C LEU A 80 -10.88 -12.65 -11.07
N ASN A 81 -11.83 -13.02 -10.21
CA ASN A 81 -12.94 -13.90 -10.58
C ASN A 81 -13.78 -13.30 -11.72
N ASP A 82 -14.09 -12.01 -11.66
CA ASP A 82 -14.89 -11.32 -12.67
C ASP A 82 -14.16 -11.26 -14.03
N ILE A 83 -12.84 -11.03 -14.03
CA ILE A 83 -12.00 -11.12 -15.22
C ILE A 83 -12.04 -12.53 -15.82
N LEU A 84 -11.91 -13.57 -14.99
CA LEU A 84 -11.97 -14.97 -15.46
C LEU A 84 -13.35 -15.33 -16.03
N HIS A 85 -14.41 -14.61 -15.66
CA HIS A 85 -15.76 -14.76 -16.20
C HIS A 85 -16.08 -13.80 -17.36
N GLY A 86 -15.06 -13.13 -17.91
CA GLY A 86 -15.18 -12.33 -19.13
C GLY A 86 -15.38 -10.83 -18.92
N MET A 87 -15.22 -10.33 -17.70
CA MET A 87 -15.15 -8.88 -17.49
C MET A 87 -13.86 -8.33 -18.10
N GLU A 88 -13.94 -7.29 -18.90
CA GLU A 88 -12.75 -6.60 -19.40
C GLU A 88 -12.03 -5.88 -18.25
N PRO A 89 -10.70 -6.04 -18.12
CA PRO A 89 -9.94 -5.35 -17.10
C PRO A 89 -9.96 -3.85 -17.34
N THR A 90 -10.05 -3.08 -16.28
CA THR A 90 -9.92 -1.62 -16.37
C THR A 90 -8.48 -1.24 -16.76
N GLU A 91 -8.32 -0.17 -17.53
CA GLU A 91 -7.00 0.30 -18.00
C GLU A 91 -6.02 0.49 -16.85
N GLU A 92 -6.49 0.94 -15.70
CA GLU A 92 -5.71 1.15 -14.48
C GLU A 92 -5.07 -0.16 -13.97
N PHE A 93 -5.76 -1.30 -14.10
CA PHE A 93 -5.32 -2.57 -13.51
C PHE A 93 -4.73 -3.56 -14.51
N VAL A 94 -4.75 -3.27 -15.81
CA VAL A 94 -4.16 -4.16 -16.82
C VAL A 94 -2.70 -4.53 -16.50
N LYS A 95 -1.89 -3.55 -16.10
CA LYS A 95 -0.47 -3.78 -15.78
C LYS A 95 -0.26 -4.65 -14.54
N LEU A 96 -1.23 -4.71 -13.61
CA LEU A 96 -1.18 -5.63 -12.48
C LEU A 96 -1.37 -7.08 -12.94
N LEU A 97 -2.29 -7.31 -13.88
CA LEU A 97 -2.57 -8.63 -14.44
C LEU A 97 -1.43 -9.17 -15.32
N THR A 98 -0.68 -8.29 -15.98
CA THR A 98 0.48 -8.67 -16.82
C THR A 98 1.77 -8.86 -16.02
N GLY A 99 1.78 -8.54 -14.74
CA GLY A 99 2.97 -8.60 -13.89
C GLY A 99 3.95 -7.44 -14.07
N GLU A 100 3.67 -6.48 -14.95
CA GLU A 100 4.55 -5.32 -15.17
C GLU A 100 4.72 -4.47 -13.90
N ALA A 101 3.64 -4.25 -13.17
CA ALA A 101 3.68 -3.49 -11.92
C ALA A 101 4.50 -4.22 -10.84
N ALA A 102 4.37 -5.54 -10.75
CA ALA A 102 5.17 -6.35 -9.84
C ALA A 102 6.66 -6.29 -10.17
N ARG A 103 7.01 -6.39 -11.46
CA ARG A 103 8.39 -6.23 -11.95
C ARG A 103 8.96 -4.85 -11.59
N ALA A 104 8.19 -3.79 -11.81
CA ALA A 104 8.60 -2.42 -11.48
C ALA A 104 8.80 -2.23 -9.97
N ALA A 105 7.92 -2.80 -9.14
CA ALA A 105 8.03 -2.74 -7.68
C ALA A 105 9.30 -3.45 -7.18
N ILE A 106 9.58 -4.65 -7.67
CA ILE A 106 10.78 -5.41 -7.32
C ILE A 106 12.05 -4.68 -7.77
N ALA A 107 12.08 -4.17 -9.01
CA ALA A 107 13.21 -3.40 -9.51
C ALA A 107 13.48 -2.15 -8.67
N THR A 108 12.41 -1.48 -8.21
CA THR A 108 12.55 -0.32 -7.33
C THR A 108 13.14 -0.71 -5.98
N ALA A 109 12.69 -1.81 -5.39
CA ALA A 109 13.23 -2.32 -4.13
C ALA A 109 14.71 -2.70 -4.25
N ASP A 110 15.10 -3.36 -5.34
CA ASP A 110 16.50 -3.70 -5.63
C ASP A 110 17.36 -2.45 -5.83
N ALA A 111 16.86 -1.45 -6.56
CA ALA A 111 17.56 -0.17 -6.74
C ALA A 111 17.76 0.55 -5.40
N CYS A 112 16.75 0.57 -4.52
CA CYS A 112 16.87 1.14 -3.18
C CYS A 112 17.91 0.39 -2.34
N THR A 113 17.89 -0.93 -2.38
CA THR A 113 18.84 -1.79 -1.67
C THR A 113 20.27 -1.52 -2.14
N ARG A 114 20.49 -1.51 -3.46
CA ARG A 114 21.77 -1.24 -4.06
C ARG A 114 22.26 0.18 -3.76
N SER A 115 21.38 1.18 -3.85
CA SER A 115 21.67 2.57 -3.49
C SER A 115 22.17 2.71 -2.05
N ARG A 116 21.54 1.96 -1.12
CA ARG A 116 21.95 1.92 0.29
C ARG A 116 23.35 1.34 0.48
N TYR A 117 23.66 0.22 -0.19
CA TYR A 117 24.98 -0.44 -0.04
C TYR A 117 26.09 0.30 -0.74
N GLU A 118 25.82 0.86 -1.93
CA GLU A 118 26.80 1.57 -2.74
C GLU A 118 26.89 3.07 -2.39
N ASN A 119 26.01 3.56 -1.52
CA ASN A 119 25.92 4.98 -1.10
C ASN A 119 25.88 5.95 -2.30
N ARG A 120 25.12 5.60 -3.34
CA ARG A 120 24.95 6.40 -4.54
C ARG A 120 23.53 6.32 -5.08
N LYS A 121 23.19 7.24 -5.98
CA LYS A 121 21.99 7.11 -6.79
C LYS A 121 22.14 5.89 -7.72
N VAL A 122 21.09 5.07 -7.79
CA VAL A 122 20.95 3.96 -8.73
C VAL A 122 19.78 4.23 -9.65
N ASP A 123 20.03 4.13 -10.95
CA ASP A 123 18.98 4.26 -11.97
C ASP A 123 18.28 2.92 -12.15
N LEU A 124 16.96 2.93 -12.38
CA LEU A 124 16.19 1.71 -12.58
C LEU A 124 16.66 0.92 -13.82
N SER A 125 17.19 1.59 -14.82
CA SER A 125 17.78 0.93 -16.00
C SER A 125 18.97 0.03 -15.67
N GLU A 126 19.68 0.29 -14.56
CA GLU A 126 20.77 -0.58 -14.09
C GLU A 126 20.26 -1.92 -13.51
N ILE A 127 18.99 -1.98 -13.12
CA ILE A 127 18.37 -3.18 -12.54
C ILE A 127 17.62 -3.99 -13.61
N ILE A 128 16.79 -3.31 -14.41
CA ILE A 128 15.90 -4.00 -15.37
C ILE A 128 16.52 -4.21 -16.75
N GLY A 129 17.73 -3.69 -16.95
CA GLY A 129 18.36 -3.65 -18.28
C GLY A 129 17.73 -2.59 -19.18
N LYS A 130 18.41 -2.29 -20.27
CA LYS A 130 17.88 -1.42 -21.34
C LYS A 130 16.92 -2.20 -22.24
#